data_23920e708e2f4b0ebce840b0127aa954
#
_entry.id   23920e708e2f4b0ebce840b0127aa954
#
_cell.length_a   1.000
_cell.length_b   1.000
_cell.length_c   1.000
_cell.angle_alpha   90.00
_cell.angle_beta   90.00
_cell.angle_gamma   90.00
#
_symmetry.space_group_name_H-M   'P 1'
#
loop_
_entity.id
_entity.type
_entity.pdbx_description
1 polymer ?
#
loop_
_entity_poly.entity_id
_entity_poly.type
_entity_poly.pdbx_seq_one_letter_code
_entity_poly.pdbx_strand_id
1 'polypeptide(L)'
;ILLSIARTFQRLPEPPRRSVIIAVVTAEESGLLGSDYFATHPTVKRENIVANLSLDMPFFFHPILDIVPYGAEHSSLSKPLTAAARYLNLEIGPDPFPERVIFIRSDHFSFVKKGIPSLFIKSGFKTVAEDPVDRSVSDLAWRSTTYHTPRDDMTQAFDFNAAATH
;
A
#
# COMPACT_ATOMS: atom_id res chain seq x y z
N ILE A 1 11.14 0.54 2.44
CA ILE A 1 10.33 -0.63 2.06
C ILE A 1 10.66 -1.06 0.63
N LEU A 2 10.39 -0.28 -0.44
CA LEU A 2 10.61 -0.69 -1.83
C LEU A 2 12.03 -1.19 -2.11
N LEU A 3 13.08 -0.54 -1.58
CA LEU A 3 14.45 -1.01 -1.72
C LEU A 3 14.69 -2.35 -1.02
N SER A 4 14.04 -2.60 0.12
CA SER A 4 14.12 -3.89 0.82
C SER A 4 13.44 -4.98 0.01
N ILE A 5 12.26 -4.71 -0.55
CA ILE A 5 11.56 -5.62 -1.46
C ILE A 5 12.44 -5.95 -2.67
N ALA A 6 13.04 -4.96 -3.32
CA ALA A 6 13.94 -5.16 -4.45
C ALA A 6 15.12 -6.08 -4.09
N ARG A 7 15.75 -5.86 -2.93
CA ARG A 7 16.83 -6.71 -2.42
C ARG A 7 16.36 -8.14 -2.14
N THR A 8 15.14 -8.31 -1.63
CA THR A 8 14.57 -9.64 -1.41
C THR A 8 14.39 -10.38 -2.73
N PHE A 9 13.82 -9.74 -3.75
CA PHE A 9 13.69 -10.35 -5.08
C PHE A 9 15.04 -10.77 -5.66
N GLN A 10 16.10 -9.97 -5.49
CA GLN A 10 17.45 -10.30 -5.95
C GLN A 10 18.07 -11.50 -5.24
N ARG A 11 17.62 -11.82 -4.02
CA ARG A 11 18.13 -12.91 -3.19
C ARG A 11 17.34 -14.20 -3.29
N LEU A 12 16.23 -14.20 -4.04
CA LEU A 12 15.47 -15.42 -4.27
C LEU A 12 16.33 -16.47 -4.97
N PRO A 13 16.27 -17.75 -4.54
CA PRO A 13 16.98 -18.85 -5.19
C PRO A 13 16.62 -18.98 -6.68
N GLU A 14 15.35 -18.74 -6.98
CA GLU A 14 14.82 -18.69 -8.34
C GLU A 14 14.20 -17.32 -8.60
N PRO A 15 14.54 -16.67 -9.71
CA PRO A 15 13.95 -15.37 -10.06
C PRO A 15 12.46 -15.54 -10.34
N PRO A 16 11.63 -14.51 -10.08
CA PRO A 16 10.23 -14.55 -10.44
C PRO A 16 10.09 -14.71 -11.96
N ARG A 17 9.08 -15.48 -12.37
CA ARG A 17 8.80 -15.73 -13.81
C ARG A 17 8.55 -14.46 -14.61
N ARG A 18 8.07 -13.40 -13.98
CA ARG A 18 7.86 -12.08 -14.58
C ARG A 18 8.83 -11.08 -13.99
N SER A 19 9.29 -10.13 -14.80
CA SER A 19 10.08 -9.00 -14.30
C SER A 19 9.27 -8.15 -13.31
N VAL A 20 9.94 -7.64 -12.30
CA VAL A 20 9.40 -6.70 -11.32
C VAL A 20 10.02 -5.33 -11.58
N ILE A 21 9.19 -4.32 -11.76
CA ILE A 21 9.62 -2.93 -11.87
C ILE A 21 9.40 -2.28 -10.51
N ILE A 22 10.46 -1.76 -9.91
CA ILE A 22 10.36 -0.92 -8.71
C ILE A 22 10.30 0.54 -9.19
N ALA A 23 9.13 1.13 -9.10
CA ALA A 23 8.88 2.51 -9.51
C ALA A 23 8.82 3.41 -8.27
N VAL A 24 9.72 4.38 -8.20
CA VAL A 24 9.68 5.45 -7.21
C VAL A 24 9.26 6.71 -7.95
N VAL A 25 8.00 7.08 -7.80
CA VAL A 25 7.41 8.22 -8.51
C VAL A 25 7.40 9.45 -7.63
N THR A 26 7.13 10.62 -8.21
CA THR A 26 7.12 11.92 -7.52
C THR A 26 5.80 12.65 -7.72
N ALA A 27 5.62 13.73 -6.95
CA ALA A 27 4.50 14.67 -7.10
C ALA A 27 3.11 14.00 -7.00
N GLU A 28 2.96 13.03 -6.08
CA GLU A 28 1.68 12.43 -5.76
C GLU A 28 0.71 13.51 -5.25
N GLU A 29 1.14 14.31 -4.29
CA GLU A 29 0.38 15.42 -3.68
C GLU A 29 0.02 16.55 -4.66
N SER A 30 0.68 16.59 -5.83
CA SER A 30 0.38 17.56 -6.90
C SER A 30 -0.61 17.00 -7.93
N GLY A 31 -1.31 15.94 -7.61
CA GLY A 31 -2.31 15.29 -8.47
C GLY A 31 -1.80 14.08 -9.23
N LEU A 32 -1.00 13.24 -8.58
CA LEU A 32 -0.51 11.96 -9.10
C LEU A 32 0.37 12.12 -10.35
N LEU A 33 1.11 13.22 -10.48
CA LEU A 33 1.81 13.58 -11.73
C LEU A 33 2.84 12.54 -12.15
N GLY A 34 3.63 12.05 -11.20
CA GLY A 34 4.70 11.08 -11.50
C GLY A 34 4.16 9.72 -11.92
N SER A 35 3.15 9.22 -11.24
CA SER A 35 2.51 7.95 -11.58
C SER A 35 1.71 8.05 -12.89
N ASP A 36 1.03 9.16 -13.16
CA ASP A 36 0.33 9.37 -14.42
C ASP A 36 1.29 9.47 -15.60
N TYR A 37 2.41 10.16 -15.41
CA TYR A 37 3.47 10.20 -16.41
C TYR A 37 4.02 8.79 -16.70
N PHE A 38 4.38 8.04 -15.66
CA PHE A 38 4.90 6.68 -15.84
C PHE A 38 3.87 5.72 -16.46
N ALA A 39 2.61 5.78 -16.02
CA ALA A 39 1.55 4.95 -16.58
C ALA A 39 1.25 5.29 -18.06
N THR A 40 1.54 6.54 -18.48
CA THR A 40 1.37 7.00 -19.87
C THR A 40 2.61 6.71 -20.72
N HIS A 41 3.82 6.85 -20.14
CA HIS A 41 5.11 6.70 -20.83
C HIS A 41 5.98 5.67 -20.07
N PRO A 42 5.54 4.42 -19.94
CA PRO A 42 6.30 3.43 -19.20
C PRO A 42 7.61 3.05 -19.91
N THR A 43 8.59 2.58 -19.14
CA THR A 43 9.88 2.12 -19.66
C THR A 43 9.81 0.77 -20.41
N VAL A 44 8.65 0.13 -20.40
CA VAL A 44 8.33 -1.10 -21.14
C VAL A 44 7.03 -0.90 -21.89
N LYS A 45 6.70 -1.78 -22.83
CA LYS A 45 5.39 -1.72 -23.50
C LYS A 45 4.28 -1.86 -22.45
N ARG A 46 3.29 -0.97 -22.51
CA ARG A 46 2.20 -0.92 -21.52
C ARG A 46 1.42 -2.24 -21.42
N GLU A 47 1.22 -2.92 -22.52
CA GLU A 47 0.55 -4.24 -22.58
C GLU A 47 1.33 -5.33 -21.83
N ASN A 48 2.59 -5.12 -21.52
CA ASN A 48 3.41 -6.01 -20.71
C ASN A 48 3.29 -5.75 -19.20
N ILE A 49 2.69 -4.62 -18.79
CA ILE A 49 2.43 -4.32 -17.38
C ILE A 49 1.13 -5.01 -17.00
N VAL A 50 1.23 -6.10 -16.28
CA VAL A 50 0.07 -6.96 -15.95
C VAL A 50 -0.58 -6.63 -14.61
N ALA A 51 0.13 -5.92 -13.75
CA ALA A 51 -0.35 -5.49 -12.44
C ALA A 51 0.49 -4.34 -11.90
N ASN A 52 -0.12 -3.54 -11.03
CA ASN A 52 0.54 -2.56 -10.18
C ASN A 52 0.19 -2.85 -8.71
N LEU A 53 1.17 -2.76 -7.83
CA LEU A 53 0.98 -2.79 -6.38
C LEU A 53 1.53 -1.48 -5.82
N SER A 54 0.68 -0.67 -5.23
CA SER A 54 1.07 0.61 -4.64
C SER A 54 1.23 0.48 -3.13
N LEU A 55 2.32 1.05 -2.64
CA LEU A 55 2.60 1.21 -1.22
C LEU A 55 2.69 2.69 -0.92
N ASP A 56 1.79 3.17 -0.10
CA ASP A 56 1.71 4.56 0.30
C ASP A 56 1.21 4.65 1.74
N MET A 57 1.88 5.43 2.57
CA MET A 57 1.57 5.62 3.97
C MET A 57 1.33 4.29 4.73
N PRO A 58 2.29 3.36 4.75
CA PRO A 58 2.18 2.23 5.65
C PRO A 58 2.27 2.74 7.10
N PHE A 59 1.29 2.38 7.92
CA PHE A 59 1.26 2.79 9.33
C PHE A 59 2.10 1.84 10.18
N PHE A 60 3.07 2.37 10.93
CA PHE A 60 4.00 1.59 11.75
C PHE A 60 3.85 1.86 13.25
N PHE A 61 2.68 2.25 13.72
CA PHE A 61 2.49 2.61 15.13
C PHE A 61 1.94 1.47 15.99
N HIS A 62 1.62 0.35 15.38
CA HIS A 62 1.03 -0.82 16.07
C HIS A 62 1.17 -2.07 15.20
N PRO A 63 1.07 -3.28 15.79
CA PRO A 63 1.01 -4.52 15.03
C PRO A 63 -0.13 -4.52 14.00
N ILE A 64 0.15 -5.06 12.82
CA ILE A 64 -0.83 -5.17 11.73
C ILE A 64 -1.55 -6.50 11.87
N LEU A 65 -2.86 -6.48 12.02
CA LEU A 65 -3.71 -7.67 12.14
C LEU A 65 -4.62 -7.85 10.93
N ASP A 66 -4.87 -6.78 10.20
CA ASP A 66 -5.68 -6.78 8.99
C ASP A 66 -5.16 -5.76 7.98
N ILE A 67 -5.59 -5.94 6.75
CA ILE A 67 -5.30 -5.03 5.63
C ILE A 67 -6.59 -4.60 4.93
N VAL A 68 -6.56 -3.42 4.35
CA VAL A 68 -7.61 -2.89 3.48
C VAL A 68 -7.04 -2.76 2.07
N PRO A 69 -7.39 -3.68 1.15
CA PRO A 69 -6.82 -3.73 -0.18
C PRO A 69 -7.72 -3.01 -1.20
N TYR A 70 -7.54 -1.73 -1.36
CA TYR A 70 -8.28 -0.96 -2.36
C TYR A 70 -8.00 -1.46 -3.78
N GLY A 71 -9.04 -1.76 -4.54
CA GLY A 71 -8.97 -2.26 -5.92
C GLY A 71 -8.94 -3.78 -6.06
N ALA A 72 -8.98 -4.55 -4.96
CA ALA A 72 -8.97 -6.01 -5.02
C ALA A 72 -10.21 -6.58 -5.71
N GLU A 73 -11.35 -5.93 -5.55
CA GLU A 73 -12.64 -6.30 -6.15
C GLU A 73 -12.70 -6.07 -7.66
N HIS A 74 -11.79 -5.27 -8.20
CA HIS A 74 -11.82 -4.89 -9.62
C HIS A 74 -10.98 -5.81 -10.51
N SER A 75 -10.28 -6.79 -9.95
CA SER A 75 -9.41 -7.66 -10.74
C SER A 75 -9.14 -9.02 -10.10
N SER A 76 -8.49 -9.91 -10.86
CA SER A 76 -8.04 -11.22 -10.35
C SER A 76 -6.91 -11.13 -9.32
N LEU A 77 -6.37 -9.94 -9.04
CA LEU A 77 -5.36 -9.71 -8.01
C LEU A 77 -5.87 -10.04 -6.60
N SER A 78 -7.19 -10.06 -6.38
CA SER A 78 -7.80 -10.54 -5.13
C SER A 78 -7.33 -11.94 -4.73
N LYS A 79 -7.11 -12.84 -5.71
CA LYS A 79 -6.70 -14.23 -5.42
C LYS A 79 -5.29 -14.33 -4.79
N PRO A 80 -4.22 -13.81 -5.43
CA PRO A 80 -2.89 -13.83 -4.82
C PRO A 80 -2.83 -12.99 -3.55
N LEU A 81 -3.56 -11.90 -3.45
CA LEU A 81 -3.67 -11.10 -2.24
C LEU A 81 -4.23 -11.93 -1.07
N THR A 82 -5.34 -12.65 -1.29
CA THR A 82 -5.93 -13.50 -0.25
C THR A 82 -4.96 -14.60 0.19
N ALA A 83 -4.21 -15.18 -0.74
CA ALA A 83 -3.22 -16.19 -0.41
C ALA A 83 -2.06 -15.60 0.44
N ALA A 84 -1.58 -14.42 0.08
CA ALA A 84 -0.54 -13.72 0.84
C ALA A 84 -1.01 -13.32 2.25
N ALA A 85 -2.21 -12.75 2.37
CA ALA A 85 -2.79 -12.38 3.66
C ALA A 85 -2.91 -13.61 4.60
N ARG A 86 -3.40 -14.73 4.08
CA ARG A 86 -3.46 -16.01 4.84
C ARG A 86 -2.08 -16.49 5.28
N TYR A 87 -1.08 -16.41 4.40
CA TYR A 87 0.29 -16.82 4.73
C TYR A 87 0.87 -15.99 5.89
N LEU A 88 0.53 -14.71 5.95
CA LEU A 88 0.95 -13.78 6.98
C LEU A 88 0.02 -13.74 8.21
N ASN A 89 -1.04 -14.57 8.24
CA ASN A 89 -2.09 -14.53 9.27
C ASN A 89 -2.77 -13.16 9.40
N LEU A 90 -2.91 -12.44 8.27
CA LEU A 90 -3.62 -11.17 8.22
C LEU A 90 -5.07 -11.39 7.74
N GLU A 91 -5.98 -10.65 8.32
CA GLU A 91 -7.35 -10.58 7.82
C GLU A 91 -7.46 -9.54 6.69
N ILE A 92 -8.48 -9.69 5.87
CA ILE A 92 -8.85 -8.69 4.86
C ILE A 92 -10.12 -8.01 5.33
N GLY A 93 -10.00 -6.73 5.65
CA GLY A 93 -11.11 -5.89 6.09
C GLY A 93 -11.72 -5.07 4.94
N PRO A 94 -12.96 -4.60 5.14
CA PRO A 94 -13.57 -3.62 4.24
C PRO A 94 -12.92 -2.24 4.42
N ASP A 95 -13.18 -1.34 3.46
CA ASP A 95 -12.85 0.07 3.63
C ASP A 95 -13.63 0.65 4.83
N PRO A 96 -12.97 1.13 5.88
CA PRO A 96 -13.65 1.69 7.05
C PRO A 96 -14.18 3.10 6.82
N PHE A 97 -13.77 3.76 5.73
CA PHE A 97 -14.13 5.16 5.42
C PHE A 97 -14.50 5.34 3.94
N PRO A 98 -15.53 4.64 3.43
CA PRO A 98 -15.87 4.67 2.01
C PRO A 98 -16.20 6.08 1.50
N GLU A 99 -16.68 6.97 2.39
CA GLU A 99 -16.94 8.38 2.07
C GLU A 99 -15.71 9.18 1.70
N ARG A 100 -14.51 8.70 2.05
CA ARG A 100 -13.22 9.33 1.71
C ARG A 100 -12.75 9.01 0.30
N VAL A 101 -13.36 8.03 -0.34
CA VAL A 101 -13.05 7.60 -1.72
C VAL A 101 -11.56 7.35 -1.92
N ILE A 102 -10.92 6.66 -0.97
CA ILE A 102 -9.46 6.46 -0.92
C ILE A 102 -8.94 5.76 -2.18
N PHE A 103 -9.75 4.89 -2.81
CA PHE A 103 -9.37 4.18 -4.03
C PHE A 103 -8.88 5.08 -5.16
N ILE A 104 -9.33 6.33 -5.27
CA ILE A 104 -8.92 7.23 -6.36
C ILE A 104 -7.84 8.23 -5.94
N ARG A 105 -7.28 8.13 -4.73
CA ARG A 105 -6.47 9.18 -4.09
C ARG A 105 -5.00 8.83 -3.93
N SER A 106 -4.50 7.79 -4.60
CA SER A 106 -3.07 7.47 -4.59
C SER A 106 -2.60 6.96 -5.95
N ASP A 107 -1.31 6.81 -6.12
CA ASP A 107 -0.60 6.54 -7.38
C ASP A 107 -1.11 5.34 -8.19
N HIS A 108 -1.67 4.31 -7.54
CA HIS A 108 -2.26 3.16 -8.20
C HIS A 108 -3.38 3.55 -9.18
N PHE A 109 -4.11 4.63 -8.87
CA PHE A 109 -5.23 5.06 -9.69
C PHE A 109 -4.80 5.53 -11.10
N SER A 110 -3.60 6.05 -11.23
CA SER A 110 -3.01 6.40 -12.54
C SER A 110 -2.90 5.16 -13.45
N PHE A 111 -2.58 4.01 -12.90
CA PHE A 111 -2.52 2.74 -13.64
C PHE A 111 -3.92 2.20 -13.92
N VAL A 112 -4.85 2.30 -12.97
CA VAL A 112 -6.27 1.94 -13.18
C VAL A 112 -6.85 2.70 -14.37
N LYS A 113 -6.62 4.01 -14.46
CA LYS A 113 -7.05 4.84 -15.60
C LYS A 113 -6.52 4.34 -16.96
N LYS A 114 -5.41 3.60 -16.96
CA LYS A 114 -4.81 3.02 -18.18
C LYS A 114 -5.19 1.55 -18.39
N GLY A 115 -6.13 1.02 -17.61
CA GLY A 115 -6.60 -0.36 -17.71
C GLY A 115 -5.64 -1.40 -17.11
N ILE A 116 -4.68 -0.99 -16.30
CA ILE A 116 -3.75 -1.88 -15.60
C ILE A 116 -4.35 -2.27 -14.25
N PRO A 117 -4.57 -3.57 -13.97
CA PRO A 117 -5.02 -4.03 -12.66
C PRO A 117 -4.11 -3.52 -11.55
N SER A 118 -4.69 -2.90 -10.53
CA SER A 118 -3.90 -2.25 -9.48
C SER A 118 -4.47 -2.50 -8.11
N LEU A 119 -3.58 -2.68 -7.13
CA LEU A 119 -3.90 -2.76 -5.72
C LEU A 119 -3.21 -1.63 -4.97
N PHE A 120 -3.93 -1.03 -4.07
CA PHE A 120 -3.40 -0.15 -3.03
C PHE A 120 -3.71 -0.75 -1.68
N ILE A 121 -2.67 -1.26 -0.99
CA ILE A 121 -2.82 -2.00 0.25
C ILE A 121 -2.47 -1.07 1.41
N LYS A 122 -3.41 -0.92 2.34
CA LYS A 122 -3.20 -0.20 3.59
C LYS A 122 -3.36 -1.13 4.79
N SER A 123 -2.72 -0.76 5.90
CA SER A 123 -3.01 -1.38 7.20
C SER A 123 -4.48 -1.16 7.57
N GLY A 124 -5.09 -2.17 8.17
CA GLY A 124 -6.43 -2.04 8.75
C GLY A 124 -6.39 -1.48 10.17
N PHE A 125 -7.53 -1.54 10.84
CA PHE A 125 -7.76 -0.93 12.16
C PHE A 125 -8.10 -1.97 13.23
N LYS A 126 -7.96 -3.25 12.92
CA LYS A 126 -8.27 -4.32 13.86
C LYS A 126 -7.32 -4.28 15.06
N THR A 127 -7.88 -4.47 16.25
CA THR A 127 -7.14 -4.55 17.52
C THR A 127 -7.30 -5.93 18.13
N VAL A 128 -6.38 -6.31 19.02
CA VAL A 128 -6.55 -7.47 19.91
C VAL A 128 -7.42 -7.07 21.09
N ALA A 129 -8.06 -8.07 21.72
CA ALA A 129 -8.97 -7.80 22.85
C ALA A 129 -8.27 -7.14 24.06
N GLU A 130 -6.99 -7.38 24.21
CA GLU A 130 -6.16 -6.82 25.30
C GLU A 130 -5.71 -5.37 25.02
N ASP A 131 -5.84 -4.89 23.78
CA ASP A 131 -5.52 -3.52 23.39
C ASP A 131 -6.81 -2.79 23.00
N PRO A 132 -7.45 -2.09 23.93
CA PRO A 132 -8.72 -1.43 23.68
C PRO A 132 -8.60 -0.13 22.88
N VAL A 133 -7.41 0.22 22.37
CA VAL A 133 -7.19 1.46 21.63
C VAL A 133 -7.90 1.37 20.27
N ASP A 134 -8.87 2.24 20.05
CA ASP A 134 -9.49 2.39 18.73
C ASP A 134 -8.50 2.99 17.74
N ARG A 135 -8.04 2.15 16.80
CA ARG A 135 -7.04 2.52 15.80
C ARG A 135 -7.55 3.60 14.84
N SER A 136 -8.84 3.62 14.57
CA SER A 136 -9.44 4.64 13.72
C SER A 136 -9.40 6.03 14.37
N VAL A 137 -9.65 6.10 15.66
CA VAL A 137 -9.53 7.33 16.46
C VAL A 137 -8.08 7.79 16.53
N SER A 138 -7.14 6.85 16.72
CA SER A 138 -5.70 7.16 16.74
C SER A 138 -5.21 7.70 15.38
N ASP A 139 -5.64 7.10 14.27
CA ASP A 139 -5.34 7.57 12.90
C ASP A 139 -5.88 8.99 12.68
N LEU A 140 -7.12 9.23 13.08
CA LEU A 140 -7.73 10.56 12.96
C LEU A 140 -6.98 11.61 13.78
N ALA A 141 -6.60 11.29 15.00
CA ALA A 141 -5.84 12.19 15.87
C ALA A 141 -4.48 12.50 15.27
N TRP A 142 -3.76 11.47 14.78
CA TRP A 142 -2.47 11.64 14.12
C TRP A 142 -2.60 12.51 12.85
N ARG A 143 -3.60 12.26 12.02
CA ARG A 143 -3.83 13.06 10.79
C ARG A 143 -4.14 14.51 11.09
N SER A 144 -4.84 14.80 12.18
CA SER A 144 -5.20 16.19 12.54
C SER A 144 -4.05 16.98 13.15
N THR A 145 -3.01 16.30 13.67
CA THR A 145 -1.94 16.96 14.44
C THR A 145 -0.55 16.85 13.80
N THR A 146 -0.33 15.79 13.02
CA THR A 146 1.01 15.41 12.54
C THR A 146 1.10 15.34 11.02
N TYR A 147 0.15 14.70 10.38
CA TYR A 147 0.14 14.49 8.92
C TYR A 147 0.26 15.80 8.15
N HIS A 148 1.14 15.83 7.14
CA HIS A 148 1.46 17.02 6.34
C HIS A 148 1.97 18.23 7.15
N THR A 149 2.60 17.97 8.28
CA THR A 149 3.23 19.01 9.11
C THR A 149 4.69 18.66 9.39
N PRO A 150 5.51 19.63 9.85
CA PRO A 150 6.89 19.35 10.29
C PRO A 150 7.00 18.38 11.49
N ARG A 151 5.89 17.99 12.11
CA ARG A 151 5.86 17.01 13.20
C ARG A 151 5.89 15.57 12.68
N ASP A 152 5.67 15.36 11.38
CA ASP A 152 5.80 14.05 10.75
C ASP A 152 7.28 13.77 10.48
N ASP A 153 7.98 13.41 11.51
CA ASP A 153 9.42 13.18 11.52
C ASP A 153 9.79 11.86 12.24
N MET A 154 11.07 11.57 12.34
CA MET A 154 11.60 10.35 12.93
C MET A 154 11.55 10.31 14.48
N THR A 155 11.02 11.32 15.14
CA THR A 155 10.86 11.32 16.63
C THR A 155 9.61 10.59 17.09
N GLN A 156 8.74 10.19 16.16
CA GLN A 156 7.51 9.46 16.45
C GLN A 156 7.82 8.03 16.94
N ALA A 157 6.91 7.47 17.73
CA ALA A 157 7.02 6.12 18.30
C ALA A 157 6.69 5.04 17.25
N PHE A 158 7.61 4.80 16.32
CA PHE A 158 7.43 3.77 15.30
C PHE A 158 7.60 2.36 15.85
N ASP A 159 6.72 1.46 15.43
CA ASP A 159 6.89 0.00 15.58
C ASP A 159 7.51 -0.58 14.29
N PHE A 160 8.82 -0.76 14.30
CA PHE A 160 9.53 -1.32 13.14
C PHE A 160 9.24 -2.81 12.90
N ASN A 161 8.72 -3.55 13.88
CA ASN A 161 8.27 -4.92 13.67
C ASN A 161 6.96 -4.92 12.87
N ALA A 162 6.04 -4.00 13.17
CA ALA A 162 4.86 -3.78 12.35
C ALA A 162 5.24 -3.42 10.91
N ALA A 163 6.24 -2.54 10.73
CA ALA A 163 6.75 -2.17 9.41
C ALA A 163 7.33 -3.37 8.63
N ALA A 164 7.91 -4.35 9.31
CA ALA A 164 8.46 -5.56 8.66
C ALA A 164 7.36 -6.54 8.22
N THR A 165 6.19 -6.47 8.84
CA THR A 165 5.02 -7.29 8.48
C THR A 165 4.27 -6.71 7.29
N HIS A 166 4.25 -5.38 7.17
CA HIS A 166 3.56 -4.68 6.08
C HIS A 166 4.27 -4.84 4.76
#